data_e0c1351fc7d5b03534a3a3447fbd78bb
#
_entry.id   e0c1351fc7d5b03534a3a3447fbd78bb
#
_cell.length_a   1.000
_cell.length_b   1.000
_cell.length_c   1.000
_cell.angle_alpha   90.00
_cell.angle_beta   90.00
_cell.angle_gamma   90.00
#
_symmetry.space_group_name_H-M   'P 1'
#
loop_
_entity.id
_entity.type
_entity.pdbx_description
1 polymer ?
#
loop_
_entity_poly.entity_id
_entity_poly.type
_entity_poly.pdbx_seq_one_letter_code
_entity_poly.pdbx_strand_id
1 'polypeptide(L)'
;PRGSEPEPVREFDAEVMVLNHPTRIQEGYEPVVHLETLSEAAAFFPEEGRLLPGDTGEARVRFKFRPYLIEEGQRFVFREGSSKGVGTVTGLRGAGERTPSGDR
;
A
#
# COMPACT_ATOMS: atom_id res chain seq x y z
N PRO A 1 -6.92 -22.85 -12.77
CA PRO A 1 -7.85 -22.29 -12.28
C PRO A 1 -7.73 -20.98 -12.45
N ARG A 2 -8.36 -20.66 -12.50
CA ARG A 2 -8.43 -19.67 -12.64
C ARG A 2 -7.75 -19.10 -11.83
N GLY A 3 -7.63 -18.17 -11.68
CA GLY A 3 -6.94 -17.53 -10.69
C GLY A 3 -5.52 -17.82 -10.67
N SER A 4 -5.08 -18.62 -11.50
CA SER A 4 -3.67 -18.91 -11.47
C SER A 4 -2.87 -17.81 -12.09
N GLU A 5 -3.48 -16.93 -12.84
CA GLU A 5 -2.71 -15.87 -13.45
C GLU A 5 -2.77 -14.63 -12.63
N PRO A 6 -1.64 -13.95 -12.41
CA PRO A 6 -1.68 -12.73 -11.63
C PRO A 6 -2.39 -11.63 -12.39
N GLU A 7 -3.02 -10.76 -11.66
CA GLU A 7 -3.71 -9.64 -12.23
C GLU A 7 -3.22 -8.37 -11.57
N PRO A 8 -3.18 -7.26 -12.29
CA PRO A 8 -2.79 -6.00 -11.66
C PRO A 8 -3.81 -5.59 -10.62
N VAL A 9 -3.32 -5.00 -9.55
CA VAL A 9 -4.19 -4.50 -8.50
C VAL A 9 -3.90 -3.03 -8.29
N ARG A 10 -4.94 -2.29 -7.92
CA ARG A 10 -4.78 -0.89 -7.63
C ARG A 10 -4.61 -0.65 -6.15
N GLU A 11 -5.09 -1.56 -5.33
CA GLU A 11 -5.00 -1.44 -3.88
C GLU A 11 -4.45 -2.70 -3.28
N PHE A 12 -3.72 -2.55 -2.21
CA PHE A 12 -3.26 -3.70 -1.46
C PHE A 12 -3.14 -3.32 0.00
N ASP A 13 -3.13 -4.33 0.86
CA ASP A 13 -2.93 -4.14 2.27
C ASP A 13 -1.47 -4.38 2.59
N ALA A 14 -0.95 -3.66 3.55
CA ALA A 14 0.45 -3.80 3.89
C ALA A 14 0.67 -3.53 5.37
N GLU A 15 1.71 -4.14 5.89
CA GLU A 15 2.20 -3.79 7.21
C GLU A 15 3.31 -2.78 6.98
N VAL A 16 3.18 -1.64 7.60
CA VAL A 16 4.02 -0.48 7.30
C VAL A 16 4.74 -0.02 8.56
N MET A 17 6.00 0.30 8.44
CA MET A 17 6.76 0.89 9.52
C MET A 17 7.29 2.25 9.07
N VAL A 18 6.99 3.28 9.84
CA VAL A 18 7.44 4.63 9.55
C VAL A 18 8.81 4.82 10.16
N LEU A 19 9.81 5.07 9.33
CA LEU A 19 11.17 5.24 9.83
C LEU A 19 11.48 6.69 10.14
N ASN A 20 10.97 7.60 9.33
CA ASN A 20 11.24 9.01 9.53
C ASN A 20 10.09 9.83 8.98
N HIS A 21 9.57 10.73 9.78
CA HIS A 21 8.49 11.59 9.36
C HIS A 21 8.38 12.70 10.41
N PRO A 22 8.21 13.94 9.99
CA PRO A 22 8.16 15.03 10.97
C PRO A 22 6.98 14.96 11.90
N THR A 23 5.87 14.39 11.48
CA THR A 23 4.71 14.26 12.36
C THR A 23 4.19 12.84 12.22
N ARG A 24 2.92 12.68 11.99
CA ARG A 24 2.33 11.36 11.82
C ARG A 24 1.80 11.22 10.41
N ILE A 25 1.71 10.00 9.96
CA ILE A 25 1.10 9.70 8.68
C ILE A 25 -0.39 9.55 8.89
N GLN A 26 -1.17 10.30 8.15
CA GLN A 26 -2.63 10.26 8.24
C GLN A 26 -3.20 9.77 6.93
N GLU A 27 -4.51 9.56 6.92
CA GLU A 27 -5.17 9.12 5.71
C GLU A 27 -4.86 10.06 4.58
N GLY A 28 -4.59 9.49 3.42
CA GLY A 28 -4.35 10.31 2.25
C GLY A 28 -2.90 10.71 2.05
N TYR A 29 -2.00 10.30 2.93
CA TYR A 29 -0.57 10.53 2.73
C TYR A 29 -0.16 9.89 1.41
N GLU A 30 0.57 10.62 0.58
CA GLU A 30 0.88 10.17 -0.77
C GLU A 30 2.36 10.17 -1.07
N PRO A 31 3.09 9.19 -0.56
CA PRO A 31 4.51 9.10 -0.90
C PRO A 31 4.70 8.37 -2.22
N VAL A 32 5.94 8.29 -2.66
CA VAL A 32 6.31 7.45 -3.78
C VAL A 32 6.69 6.10 -3.23
N VAL A 33 6.08 5.06 -3.76
CA VAL A 33 6.34 3.68 -3.34
C VAL A 33 7.31 3.07 -4.34
N HIS A 34 8.37 2.45 -3.81
CA HIS A 34 9.37 1.78 -4.63
C HIS A 34 9.28 0.29 -4.34
N LEU A 35 8.89 -0.46 -5.34
CA LEU A 35 8.69 -1.88 -5.19
C LEU A 35 9.37 -2.56 -6.35
N GLU A 36 10.50 -3.17 -6.12
CA GLU A 36 11.33 -3.75 -7.17
C GLU A 36 11.66 -2.66 -8.19
N THR A 37 11.24 -2.80 -9.43
CA THR A 37 11.53 -1.79 -10.42
C THR A 37 10.42 -0.76 -10.55
N LEU A 38 9.36 -0.91 -9.76
CA LEU A 38 8.23 -0.02 -9.82
C LEU A 38 8.47 1.20 -8.92
N SER A 39 8.07 2.36 -9.37
CA SER A 39 8.20 3.58 -8.59
C SER A 39 7.00 4.44 -8.92
N GLU A 40 6.04 4.51 -8.01
CA GLU A 40 4.78 5.20 -8.26
C GLU A 40 4.21 5.82 -7.02
N ALA A 41 3.51 6.92 -7.21
CA ALA A 41 2.82 7.57 -6.10
C ALA A 41 1.63 6.72 -5.66
N ALA A 42 1.42 6.66 -4.38
CA ALA A 42 0.30 5.90 -3.84
C ALA A 42 -0.21 6.59 -2.59
N ALA A 43 -1.49 6.45 -2.35
CA ALA A 43 -2.12 7.03 -1.16
C ALA A 43 -2.20 5.97 -0.09
N PHE A 44 -1.88 6.36 1.14
CA PHE A 44 -1.90 5.45 2.27
C PHE A 44 -3.10 5.73 3.16
N PHE A 45 -3.73 4.68 3.63
CA PHE A 45 -4.88 4.79 4.52
C PHE A 45 -4.64 3.88 5.71
N PRO A 46 -4.00 4.41 6.76
CA PRO A 46 -3.71 3.59 7.94
C PRO A 46 -5.00 3.07 8.56
N GLU A 47 -4.98 1.81 8.98
CA GLU A 47 -6.17 1.22 9.51
C GLU A 47 -6.65 1.91 10.76
N GLU A 48 -5.75 2.40 11.56
CA GLU A 48 -6.13 3.11 12.76
C GLU A 48 -6.22 4.61 12.54
N GLY A 49 -6.17 5.06 11.32
CA GLY A 49 -6.30 6.47 11.00
C GLY A 49 -4.99 7.21 10.95
N ARG A 50 -3.97 6.69 11.58
CA ARG A 50 -2.67 7.36 11.58
C ARG A 50 -1.58 6.40 12.01
N LEU A 51 -0.36 6.75 11.67
CA LEU A 51 0.83 6.03 12.12
C LEU A 51 1.86 7.06 12.57
N LEU A 52 2.47 6.81 13.70
CA LEU A 52 3.48 7.70 14.24
C LEU A 52 4.86 7.20 13.82
N PRO A 53 5.86 8.08 13.82
CA PRO A 53 7.22 7.64 13.52
C PRO A 53 7.63 6.55 14.50
N GLY A 54 8.23 5.50 13.97
CA GLY A 54 8.64 4.37 14.78
C GLY A 54 7.56 3.32 14.96
N ASP A 55 6.32 3.64 14.58
CA ASP A 55 5.24 2.67 14.72
C ASP A 55 5.17 1.74 13.54
N THR A 56 4.61 0.56 13.81
CA THR A 56 4.28 -0.39 12.76
C THR A 56 2.77 -0.59 12.80
N GLY A 57 2.14 -0.60 11.67
CA GLY A 57 0.71 -0.81 11.62
C GLY A 57 0.25 -1.21 10.24
N GLU A 58 -1.01 -1.58 10.16
CA GLU A 58 -1.62 -1.97 8.89
C GLU A 58 -2.11 -0.74 8.15
N ALA A 59 -1.96 -0.75 6.84
CA ALA A 59 -2.46 0.34 6.03
C ALA A 59 -2.90 -0.20 4.69
N ARG A 60 -3.89 0.45 4.11
CA ARG A 60 -4.27 0.14 2.74
C ARG A 60 -3.52 1.13 1.86
N VAL A 61 -2.96 0.63 0.78
CA VAL A 61 -2.17 1.42 -0.14
C VAL A 61 -2.85 1.39 -1.49
N ARG A 62 -3.06 2.55 -2.09
CA ARG A 62 -3.75 2.64 -3.36
C ARG A 62 -2.91 3.43 -4.34
N PHE A 63 -2.53 2.79 -5.45
CA PHE A 63 -1.79 3.50 -6.49
C PHE A 63 -2.64 4.61 -7.07
N LYS A 64 -2.04 5.75 -7.32
CA LYS A 64 -2.81 6.89 -7.76
C LYS A 64 -3.28 6.77 -9.19
N PHE A 65 -2.47 6.20 -10.04
CA PHE A 65 -2.74 6.32 -11.48
C PHE A 65 -3.19 5.05 -12.17
N ARG A 66 -2.71 3.90 -11.75
CA ARG A 66 -3.08 2.68 -12.45
C ARG A 66 -2.74 1.47 -11.59
N PRO A 67 -3.26 0.31 -11.96
CA PRO A 67 -2.92 -0.90 -11.22
C PRO A 67 -1.56 -1.44 -11.62
N TYR A 68 -0.97 -2.26 -10.77
CA TYR A 68 0.32 -2.88 -11.02
C TYR A 68 0.29 -4.31 -10.51
N LEU A 69 1.18 -5.12 -11.04
CA LEU A 69 1.31 -6.50 -10.58
C LEU A 69 2.07 -6.53 -9.27
N ILE A 70 1.40 -6.99 -8.23
CA ILE A 70 1.95 -7.00 -6.87
C ILE A 70 1.71 -8.39 -6.30
N GLU A 71 2.58 -8.84 -5.44
CA GLU A 71 2.41 -10.13 -4.78
C GLU A 71 2.49 -9.99 -3.29
N GLU A 72 1.75 -10.83 -2.59
CA GLU A 72 1.84 -10.85 -1.14
C GLU A 72 3.25 -11.25 -0.74
N GLY A 73 3.74 -10.62 0.30
CA GLY A 73 5.08 -10.88 0.78
C GLY A 73 6.12 -9.95 0.20
N GLN A 74 5.79 -9.21 -0.84
CA GLN A 74 6.76 -8.29 -1.40
C GLN A 74 7.01 -7.15 -0.45
N ARG A 75 8.24 -6.68 -0.41
CA ARG A 75 8.61 -5.55 0.42
C ARG A 75 8.73 -4.32 -0.42
N PHE A 76 8.47 -3.19 0.18
CA PHE A 76 8.61 -1.92 -0.52
C PHE A 76 9.13 -0.86 0.42
N VAL A 77 9.60 0.22 -0.17
CA VAL A 77 10.05 1.39 0.55
C VAL A 77 9.20 2.54 0.08
N PHE A 78 8.86 3.46 0.96
CA PHE A 78 8.16 4.65 0.52
C PHE A 78 8.90 5.88 1.00
N ARG A 79 8.82 6.94 0.23
CA ARG A 79 9.53 8.17 0.53
C ARG A 79 8.74 9.36 0.03
N GLU A 80 8.88 10.46 0.75
CA GLU A 80 8.32 11.71 0.34
C GLU A 80 9.11 12.79 1.07
N GLY A 81 9.93 13.54 0.32
CA GLY A 81 10.81 14.50 0.96
C GLY A 81 11.78 13.79 1.87
N SER A 82 11.83 14.20 3.13
CA SER A 82 12.70 13.54 4.09
C SER A 82 11.99 12.42 4.83
N SER A 83 10.72 12.19 4.53
CA SER A 83 9.98 11.12 5.17
C SER A 83 10.22 9.81 4.46
N LYS A 84 10.31 8.73 5.21
CA LYS A 84 10.51 7.43 4.60
C LYS A 84 10.05 6.33 5.53
N GLY A 85 9.78 5.18 4.92
CA GLY A 85 9.40 4.01 5.67
C GLY A 85 9.50 2.78 4.79
N VAL A 86 9.12 1.66 5.37
CA VAL A 86 9.16 0.37 4.67
C VAL A 86 7.85 -0.34 4.90
N GLY A 87 7.54 -1.30 4.05
CA GLY A 87 6.34 -2.07 4.22
C GLY A 87 6.45 -3.43 3.57
N THR A 88 5.51 -4.28 3.89
CA THR A 88 5.39 -5.61 3.32
C THR A 88 3.95 -5.81 2.90
N VAL A 89 3.73 -6.28 1.69
CA VAL A 89 2.38 -6.52 1.18
C VAL A 89 1.79 -7.70 1.90
N THR A 90 0.63 -7.51 2.53
CA THR A 90 -0.02 -8.58 3.27
C THR A 90 -1.29 -9.08 2.62
N GLY A 91 -1.86 -8.32 1.70
CA GLY A 91 -3.07 -8.76 1.01
C GLY A 91 -3.28 -7.94 -0.24
N LEU A 92 -4.01 -8.50 -1.19
CA LEU A 92 -4.26 -7.82 -2.45
C LEU A 92 -5.75 -7.52 -2.58
N ARG A 93 -6.08 -6.36 -3.16
CA ARG A 93 -7.44 -6.01 -3.46
C ARG A 93 -7.54 -5.84 -4.95
N GLY A 94 -7.86 -6.92 -5.60
CA GLY A 94 -7.82 -6.97 -7.04
C GLY A 94 -8.80 -6.04 -7.70
N ALA A 95 -8.44 -5.60 -8.88
CA ALA A 95 -9.32 -4.77 -9.64
C ALA A 95 -10.63 -5.48 -9.92
N GLY A 96 -10.59 -6.76 -10.07
CA GLY A 96 -11.81 -7.47 -10.34
C GLY A 96 -12.60 -7.85 -9.14
N GLU A 97 -12.08 -7.55 -7.94
CA GLU A 97 -12.77 -7.92 -6.84
C GLU A 97 -13.75 -6.98 -6.49
N ARG A 98 -14.88 -7.27 -6.42
CA ARG A 98 -15.75 -6.35 -6.16
C ARG A 98 -16.37 -6.75 -5.08
N THR A 99 -16.44 -6.29 -4.34
CA THR A 99 -16.98 -6.61 -3.29
C THR A 99 -18.11 -7.07 -3.34
N PRO A 100 -18.33 -7.85 -3.10
CA PRO A 100 -19.45 -8.37 -3.25
C PRO A 100 -20.30 -8.10 -2.30
N SER A 101 -20.14 -7.69 -1.93
CA SER A 101 -20.80 -7.46 -1.27
C SER A 101 -21.51 -6.97 -1.50
N GLY A 102 -21.47 -6.82 -1.66
CA GLY A 102 -22.07 -6.48 -1.86
C GLY A 102 -22.68 -6.74 -2.64
N ASP A 103 -22.69 -6.93 -3.10
CA ASP A 103 -23.15 -7.22 -3.80
C ASP A 103 -23.78 -7.96 -3.73
N ARG A 104 -23.98 -8.10 -3.49
CA ARG A 104 -24.54 -8.72 -3.41
C ARG A 104 -25.00 -8.81 -3.10
#